data_4fa6803c4e3dec6aec051844ad4efe08
#
_entry.id   4fa6803c4e3dec6aec051844ad4efe08
#
_cell.length_a   1.000
_cell.length_b   1.000
_cell.length_c   1.000
_cell.angle_alpha   90.00
_cell.angle_beta   90.00
_cell.angle_gamma   90.00
#
_symmetry.space_group_name_H-M   'P 1'
#
loop_
_entity.id
_entity.type
_entity.pdbx_description
1 polymer ?
#
loop_
_entity_poly.entity_id
_entity_poly.type
_entity_poly.pdbx_seq_one_letter_code
_entity_poly.pdbx_strand_id
1 'polypeptide(L)'
;MAGVGALAWIYRPRKMAAPLGDLVADPAGILDLPPGFAYQLLQHAGDPMTDEFNVPAAPDGMACFPGNDDSWVVMRNHEIHEGSPVDAALGYSANRGGGVTRLVVDRASGVLRSSNFVLTGTSRNCAGGPSPYGW
;
A
#
# COMPACT_ATOMS: atom_id res chain seq x y z
N MET A 1 -11.83 -36.53 -32.51
CA MET A 1 -11.01 -36.52 -31.27
C MET A 1 -9.99 -35.38 -31.34
N ALA A 2 -10.41 -34.18 -30.98
CA ALA A 2 -9.54 -32.99 -30.93
C ALA A 2 -10.00 -32.10 -29.77
N GLY A 3 -9.70 -32.45 -28.55
CA GLY A 3 -10.15 -31.69 -27.38
C GLY A 3 -9.20 -31.67 -26.18
N VAL A 4 -8.11 -32.43 -26.20
CA VAL A 4 -7.22 -32.55 -25.03
C VAL A 4 -5.97 -31.66 -25.14
N GLY A 5 -5.62 -31.18 -26.33
CA GLY A 5 -4.41 -30.40 -26.57
C GLY A 5 -4.46 -28.93 -26.12
N ALA A 6 -5.63 -28.30 -26.10
CA ALA A 6 -5.78 -26.88 -25.83
C ALA A 6 -5.69 -26.54 -24.32
N LEU A 7 -6.16 -27.43 -23.45
CA LEU A 7 -6.11 -27.23 -21.99
C LEU A 7 -4.70 -27.43 -21.41
N ALA A 8 -3.88 -28.30 -22.01
CA ALA A 8 -2.50 -28.52 -21.58
C ALA A 8 -1.59 -27.31 -21.83
N TRP A 9 -1.98 -26.41 -22.73
CA TRP A 9 -1.19 -25.19 -23.02
C TRP A 9 -1.44 -24.08 -21.99
N ILE A 10 -2.62 -24.05 -21.38
CA ILE A 10 -3.02 -23.05 -20.37
C ILE A 10 -2.35 -23.38 -19.02
N TYR A 11 -2.06 -24.65 -18.76
CA TYR A 11 -1.42 -25.13 -17.52
C TYR A 11 0.09 -25.38 -17.64
N ARG A 12 0.79 -24.75 -18.58
CA ARG A 12 2.26 -24.78 -18.50
C ARG A 12 2.67 -24.11 -17.19
N PRO A 13 3.27 -24.85 -16.23
CA PRO A 13 3.79 -24.22 -15.03
C PRO A 13 4.82 -23.20 -15.50
N ARG A 14 4.56 -21.91 -15.19
CA ARG A 14 5.63 -20.90 -15.30
C ARG A 14 6.80 -21.48 -14.53
N LYS A 15 7.99 -21.49 -15.15
CA LYS A 15 9.21 -21.74 -14.39
C LYS A 15 9.17 -20.73 -13.23
N MET A 16 8.89 -21.24 -12.04
CA MET A 16 9.00 -20.43 -10.84
C MET A 16 10.45 -19.93 -10.81
N ALA A 17 10.62 -18.65 -10.53
CA ALA A 17 11.94 -18.15 -10.17
C ALA A 17 12.52 -19.06 -9.09
N ALA A 18 13.84 -19.21 -9.08
CA ALA A 18 14.51 -20.03 -8.07
C ALA A 18 13.94 -19.69 -6.69
N PRO A 19 13.63 -20.68 -5.84
CA PRO A 19 13.05 -20.41 -4.54
C PRO A 19 13.93 -19.42 -3.78
N LEU A 20 13.34 -18.39 -3.20
CA LEU A 20 14.05 -17.35 -2.43
C LEU A 20 14.66 -17.88 -1.13
N GLY A 21 14.47 -19.17 -0.85
CA GLY A 21 14.84 -19.83 0.39
C GLY A 21 13.69 -19.87 1.40
N ASP A 22 13.93 -20.51 2.52
CA ASP A 22 12.97 -20.60 3.62
C ASP A 22 12.86 -19.24 4.31
N LEU A 23 11.68 -18.96 4.86
CA LEU A 23 11.47 -17.76 5.66
C LEU A 23 12.26 -17.84 6.97
N VAL A 24 12.94 -16.77 7.31
CA VAL A 24 13.60 -16.58 8.60
C VAL A 24 12.64 -15.90 9.55
N ALA A 25 12.42 -16.50 10.71
CA ALA A 25 11.52 -15.94 11.72
C ALA A 25 12.01 -14.55 12.16
N ASP A 26 11.11 -13.58 12.14
CA ASP A 26 11.38 -12.24 12.61
C ASP A 26 11.36 -12.19 14.15
N PRO A 27 12.45 -11.78 14.81
CA PRO A 27 12.45 -11.62 16.27
C PRO A 27 11.41 -10.63 16.81
N ALA A 28 10.99 -9.65 15.99
CA ALA A 28 9.94 -8.69 16.33
C ALA A 28 8.53 -9.24 16.07
N GLY A 29 8.40 -10.38 15.39
CA GLY A 29 7.12 -11.02 15.08
C GLY A 29 6.22 -10.24 14.12
N ILE A 30 6.80 -9.39 13.27
CA ILE A 30 6.06 -8.54 12.33
C ILE A 30 5.98 -9.19 10.96
N LEU A 31 7.12 -9.60 10.38
CA LEU A 31 7.17 -10.12 9.03
C LEU A 31 8.37 -11.06 8.81
N ASP A 32 8.11 -12.34 8.64
CA ASP A 32 9.14 -13.32 8.26
C ASP A 32 9.55 -13.11 6.80
N LEU A 33 10.85 -13.05 6.55
CA LEU A 33 11.40 -12.78 5.22
C LEU A 33 12.45 -13.82 4.81
N PRO A 34 12.62 -14.08 3.51
CA PRO A 34 13.73 -14.87 3.02
C PRO A 34 15.09 -14.22 3.35
N PRO A 35 16.19 -14.99 3.39
CA PRO A 35 17.53 -14.44 3.58
C PRO A 35 17.87 -13.35 2.56
N GLY A 36 18.46 -12.25 3.03
CA GLY A 36 18.83 -11.10 2.19
C GLY A 36 17.73 -10.06 1.97
N PHE A 37 16.52 -10.31 2.49
CA PHE A 37 15.46 -9.32 2.53
C PHE A 37 15.41 -8.65 3.90
N ALA A 38 14.97 -7.39 3.91
CA ALA A 38 14.71 -6.62 5.11
C ALA A 38 13.46 -5.76 4.92
N TYR A 39 12.83 -5.37 6.00
CA TYR A 39 11.72 -4.43 5.98
C TYR A 39 12.03 -3.22 6.87
N GLN A 40 11.35 -2.14 6.59
CA GLN A 40 11.32 -0.96 7.43
C GLN A 40 9.87 -0.58 7.70
N LEU A 41 9.52 -0.44 8.98
CA LEU A 41 8.22 0.03 9.38
C LEU A 41 8.19 1.56 9.27
N LEU A 42 7.31 2.09 8.45
CA LEU A 42 7.21 3.53 8.20
C LEU A 42 6.25 4.20 9.18
N GLN A 43 5.09 3.60 9.43
CA GLN A 43 4.04 4.15 10.29
C GLN A 43 3.13 3.05 10.82
N HIS A 44 2.52 3.30 11.99
CA HIS A 44 1.39 2.56 12.51
C HIS A 44 0.09 3.37 12.37
N ALA A 45 -1.04 2.70 12.42
CA ALA A 45 -2.32 3.38 12.62
C ALA A 45 -2.29 4.16 13.96
N GLY A 46 -2.73 5.42 13.90
CA GLY A 46 -2.71 6.33 15.04
C GLY A 46 -1.45 7.20 15.16
N ASP A 47 -0.37 6.92 14.43
CA ASP A 47 0.80 7.80 14.42
C ASP A 47 0.46 9.19 13.86
N PRO A 48 1.08 10.26 14.36
CA PRO A 48 0.87 11.60 13.82
C PRO A 48 1.43 11.73 12.40
N MET A 49 0.73 12.46 11.54
CA MET A 49 1.16 12.84 10.20
C MET A 49 1.57 14.32 10.15
N THR A 50 2.17 14.75 9.03
CA THR A 50 2.66 16.13 8.86
C THR A 50 1.56 17.16 8.66
N ASP A 51 0.33 16.74 8.42
CA ASP A 51 -0.88 17.57 8.33
C ASP A 51 -1.68 17.64 9.64
N GLU A 52 -1.04 17.23 10.76
CA GLU A 52 -1.60 17.24 12.12
C GLU A 52 -2.70 16.20 12.37
N PHE A 53 -3.08 15.41 11.37
CA PHE A 53 -3.99 14.27 11.53
C PHE A 53 -3.22 13.00 11.89
N ASN A 54 -3.94 11.97 12.30
CA ASN A 54 -3.37 10.67 12.58
C ASN A 54 -3.56 9.71 11.41
N VAL A 55 -2.59 8.78 11.26
CA VAL A 55 -2.68 7.70 10.27
C VAL A 55 -3.94 6.88 10.52
N PRO A 56 -4.83 6.75 9.53
CA PRO A 56 -6.03 5.95 9.68
C PRO A 56 -5.72 4.46 9.81
N ALA A 57 -6.65 3.71 10.34
CA ALA A 57 -6.63 2.26 10.36
C ALA A 57 -6.79 1.65 8.96
N ALA A 58 -6.73 0.32 8.88
CA ALA A 58 -7.00 -0.49 7.69
C ALA A 58 -6.25 -0.01 6.43
N PRO A 59 -4.91 0.10 6.45
CA PRO A 59 -4.13 0.35 5.25
C PRO A 59 -4.31 -0.82 4.28
N ASP A 60 -4.46 -0.51 2.98
CA ASP A 60 -4.73 -1.47 1.94
C ASP A 60 -3.94 -1.13 0.66
N GLY A 61 -4.51 -1.36 -0.52
CA GLY A 61 -3.82 -1.21 -1.80
C GLY A 61 -3.06 0.09 -1.94
N MET A 62 -1.86 -0.01 -2.46
CA MET A 62 -0.92 1.11 -2.60
C MET A 62 -0.38 1.19 -4.02
N ALA A 63 -0.03 2.41 -4.42
CA ALA A 63 0.76 2.67 -5.62
C ALA A 63 1.96 3.54 -5.26
N CYS A 64 3.09 3.27 -5.91
CA CYS A 64 4.33 3.99 -5.70
C CYS A 64 4.76 4.70 -6.99
N PHE A 65 5.09 5.98 -6.87
CA PHE A 65 5.50 6.84 -7.99
C PHE A 65 6.85 7.49 -7.68
N PRO A 66 7.66 7.79 -8.70
CA PRO A 66 8.85 8.61 -8.50
C PRO A 66 8.44 10.04 -8.11
N GLY A 67 9.04 10.58 -7.07
CA GLY A 67 8.95 12.00 -6.71
C GLY A 67 10.03 12.82 -7.41
N ASN A 68 9.90 14.15 -7.33
CA ASN A 68 10.79 15.09 -8.03
C ASN A 68 12.13 15.34 -7.30
N ASP A 69 12.23 15.00 -6.02
CA ASP A 69 13.32 15.37 -5.11
C ASP A 69 14.03 14.15 -4.53
N ASP A 70 14.34 13.19 -5.37
CA ASP A 70 14.91 11.88 -5.00
C ASP A 70 14.09 11.14 -3.93
N SER A 71 12.77 11.17 -4.10
CA SER A 71 11.82 10.49 -3.24
C SER A 71 10.97 9.47 -3.98
N TRP A 72 10.32 8.62 -3.20
CA TRP A 72 9.15 7.85 -3.60
C TRP A 72 7.90 8.50 -3.02
N VAL A 73 6.86 8.63 -3.84
CA VAL A 73 5.52 9.02 -3.41
C VAL A 73 4.65 7.77 -3.37
N VAL A 74 4.19 7.41 -2.19
CA VAL A 74 3.28 6.27 -2.00
C VAL A 74 1.89 6.79 -1.73
N MET A 75 0.93 6.38 -2.56
CA MET A 75 -0.50 6.60 -2.33
C MET A 75 -1.07 5.35 -1.68
N ARG A 76 -1.67 5.49 -0.50
CA ARG A 76 -2.16 4.38 0.33
C ARG A 76 -3.64 4.53 0.62
N ASN A 77 -4.41 3.54 0.22
CA ASN A 77 -5.82 3.41 0.56
C ASN A 77 -6.02 3.03 2.03
N HIS A 78 -7.18 3.41 2.57
CA HIS A 78 -7.65 3.00 3.89
C HIS A 78 -9.06 2.44 3.76
N GLU A 79 -9.20 1.11 3.91
CA GLU A 79 -10.46 0.38 3.70
C GLU A 79 -11.37 0.48 4.94
N ILE A 80 -11.83 1.69 5.24
CA ILE A 80 -12.78 1.95 6.32
C ILE A 80 -14.16 2.19 5.71
N HIS A 81 -15.18 1.49 6.21
CA HIS A 81 -16.54 1.60 5.69
C HIS A 81 -17.35 2.68 6.42
N GLU A 82 -17.39 2.58 7.73
CA GLU A 82 -18.21 3.44 8.59
C GLU A 82 -17.34 4.48 9.31
N GLY A 83 -17.98 5.46 9.92
CA GLY A 83 -17.31 6.51 10.66
C GLY A 83 -17.52 7.88 10.03
N SER A 84 -16.65 8.81 10.38
CA SER A 84 -16.66 10.18 9.87
C SER A 84 -15.35 10.47 9.14
N PRO A 85 -15.33 11.44 8.21
CA PRO A 85 -14.08 11.93 7.65
C PRO A 85 -13.20 12.50 8.76
N VAL A 86 -11.90 12.52 8.53
CA VAL A 86 -10.92 13.10 9.46
C VAL A 86 -11.22 14.58 9.75
N ASP A 87 -11.73 15.27 8.76
CA ASP A 87 -12.24 16.65 8.84
C ASP A 87 -13.52 16.74 8.02
N ALA A 88 -14.59 17.27 8.63
CA ALA A 88 -15.90 17.41 7.98
C ALA A 88 -15.87 18.36 6.78
N ALA A 89 -15.01 19.38 6.79
CA ALA A 89 -14.87 20.34 5.70
C ALA A 89 -14.12 19.75 4.49
N LEU A 90 -13.30 18.72 4.70
CA LEU A 90 -12.51 18.05 3.66
C LEU A 90 -13.16 16.74 3.19
N GLY A 91 -14.19 16.27 3.91
CA GLY A 91 -14.81 14.97 3.67
C GLY A 91 -15.68 14.93 2.42
N TYR A 92 -15.46 13.93 1.55
CA TYR A 92 -16.36 13.65 0.42
C TYR A 92 -17.78 13.28 0.90
N SER A 93 -17.88 12.54 2.00
CA SER A 93 -19.15 12.17 2.65
C SER A 93 -19.00 12.28 4.16
N ALA A 94 -20.01 12.86 4.81
CA ALA A 94 -20.00 13.14 6.25
C ALA A 94 -20.03 11.88 7.14
N ASN A 95 -20.41 10.74 6.60
CA ASN A 95 -20.62 9.48 7.35
C ASN A 95 -19.77 8.32 6.82
N ARG A 96 -18.60 8.59 6.26
CA ARG A 96 -17.63 7.61 5.79
C ARG A 96 -16.25 7.93 6.33
N GLY A 97 -15.56 6.89 6.83
CA GLY A 97 -14.24 7.04 7.47
C GLY A 97 -13.06 6.70 6.58
N GLY A 98 -13.30 6.17 5.38
CA GLY A 98 -12.25 5.78 4.46
C GLY A 98 -11.58 6.97 3.78
N GLY A 99 -10.45 6.72 3.14
CA GLY A 99 -9.69 7.76 2.49
C GLY A 99 -8.41 7.27 1.84
N VAL A 100 -7.59 8.22 1.45
CA VAL A 100 -6.26 7.99 0.86
C VAL A 100 -5.26 8.88 1.56
N THR A 101 -4.14 8.32 1.97
CA THR A 101 -2.98 9.07 2.46
C THR A 101 -1.83 9.02 1.45
N ARG A 102 -1.07 10.10 1.40
CA ARG A 102 0.16 10.23 0.64
C ARG A 102 1.34 10.16 1.60
N LEU A 103 2.33 9.34 1.28
CA LEU A 103 3.61 9.28 1.97
C LEU A 103 4.71 9.73 1.02
N VAL A 104 5.66 10.50 1.50
CA VAL A 104 6.89 10.85 0.79
C VAL A 104 8.05 10.18 1.52
N VAL A 105 8.72 9.29 0.82
CA VAL A 105 9.81 8.46 1.38
C VAL A 105 11.10 8.81 0.67
N ASP A 106 12.15 9.06 1.41
CA ASP A 106 13.50 9.26 0.86
C ASP A 106 13.95 8.01 0.10
N ARG A 107 14.38 8.18 -1.15
CA ARG A 107 14.71 7.04 -2.02
C ARG A 107 15.94 6.29 -1.56
N ALA A 108 16.93 6.99 -1.03
CA ALA A 108 18.21 6.40 -0.68
C ALA A 108 18.18 5.72 0.69
N SER A 109 17.54 6.37 1.68
CA SER A 109 17.52 5.90 3.06
C SER A 109 16.26 5.10 3.43
N GLY A 110 15.17 5.21 2.65
CA GLY A 110 13.87 4.66 3.00
C GLY A 110 13.14 5.43 4.10
N VAL A 111 13.68 6.53 4.59
CA VAL A 111 13.09 7.31 5.69
C VAL A 111 11.85 8.06 5.22
N LEU A 112 10.78 8.01 6.00
CA LEU A 112 9.58 8.80 5.77
C LEU A 112 9.88 10.30 5.99
N ARG A 113 9.70 11.12 4.95
CA ARG A 113 9.89 12.58 5.00
C ARG A 113 8.61 13.30 5.43
N SER A 114 7.48 12.86 4.90
CA SER A 114 6.16 13.44 5.22
C SER A 114 5.04 12.47 4.92
N SER A 115 3.89 12.71 5.55
CA SER A 115 2.63 12.04 5.25
C SER A 115 1.46 12.97 5.46
N ASN A 116 0.43 12.83 4.63
CA ASN A 116 -0.77 13.67 4.71
C ASN A 116 -1.97 12.97 4.06
N PHE A 117 -3.17 13.42 4.42
CA PHE A 117 -4.38 13.07 3.67
C PHE A 117 -4.39 13.72 2.29
N VAL A 118 -4.93 13.01 1.30
CA VAL A 118 -5.31 13.54 -0.02
C VAL A 118 -6.79 13.36 -0.31
N LEU A 119 -7.43 12.43 0.37
CA LEU A 119 -8.87 12.19 0.27
C LEU A 119 -9.37 11.61 1.59
N THR A 120 -10.51 12.07 2.06
CA THR A 120 -11.19 11.55 3.25
C THR A 120 -12.70 11.51 3.04
N GLY A 121 -13.42 10.74 3.84
CA GLY A 121 -14.88 10.61 3.71
C GLY A 121 -15.33 9.69 2.59
N THR A 122 -14.50 8.76 2.18
CA THR A 122 -14.85 7.71 1.23
C THR A 122 -15.11 6.38 1.92
N SER A 123 -15.50 5.35 1.19
CA SER A 123 -15.86 4.04 1.73
C SER A 123 -15.10 2.93 1.05
N ARG A 124 -14.43 2.09 1.84
CA ARG A 124 -13.78 0.85 1.39
C ARG A 124 -12.79 1.03 0.25
N ASN A 125 -11.94 2.05 0.34
CA ASN A 125 -10.81 2.20 -0.56
C ASN A 125 -9.86 1.02 -0.36
N CYS A 126 -9.84 0.04 -1.27
CA CYS A 126 -9.03 -1.15 -1.09
C CYS A 126 -7.97 -1.29 -2.20
N ALA A 127 -8.30 -1.78 -3.36
CA ALA A 127 -7.34 -1.98 -4.42
C ALA A 127 -6.89 -0.66 -5.05
N GLY A 128 -5.66 -0.64 -5.59
CA GLY A 128 -5.15 0.52 -6.30
C GLY A 128 -3.83 0.21 -7.02
N GLY A 129 -3.49 1.06 -7.96
CA GLY A 129 -2.26 0.97 -8.73
C GLY A 129 -2.17 2.11 -9.73
N PRO A 130 -0.99 2.34 -10.33
CA PRO A 130 -0.83 3.37 -11.33
C PRO A 130 -1.61 3.01 -12.61
N SER A 131 -2.33 3.99 -13.16
CA SER A 131 -2.95 3.83 -14.47
C SER A 131 -1.91 3.92 -15.58
N PRO A 132 -2.23 3.44 -16.82
CA PRO A 132 -1.35 3.60 -17.96
C PRO A 132 -1.05 5.05 -18.33
N TYR A 133 -1.83 5.99 -17.82
CA TYR A 133 -1.73 7.43 -18.09
C TYR A 133 -0.95 8.19 -16.99
N GLY A 134 -0.38 7.50 -16.02
CA GLY A 134 0.44 8.09 -14.95
C GLY A 134 -0.35 8.68 -13.77
N TRP A 135 -1.55 8.19 -13.58
CA TRP A 135 -2.37 8.57 -12.41
C TRP A 135 -2.37 7.45 -11.40
#